data_c29a67cbddba8bdf86e3d88350d31e09
#
_entry.id   c29a67cbddba8bdf86e3d88350d31e09
#
_cell.length_a   1.000
_cell.length_b   1.000
_cell.length_c   1.000
_cell.angle_alpha   90.00
_cell.angle_beta   90.00
_cell.angle_gamma   90.00
#
_symmetry.space_group_name_H-M   'P 1'
#
loop_
_entity.id
_entity.type
_entity.pdbx_description
1 polymer ?
#
loop_
_entity_poly.entity_id
_entity_poly.type
_entity_poly.pdbx_seq_one_letter_code
_entity_poly.pdbx_strand_id
1 'polypeptide(L)'
;MILCLDIGNTHIHCGVFEKQNLILQFRKTTRPLASSDEYGLFLKGVLNENGISIEKITRISMCSVVPDSVYSIRSACIKYFGMIPFQLQVGKKTGLKIKYKNP
;
A
#
# COMPACT_ATOMS: atom_id res chain seq x y z
N MET A 1 -13.42 -1.23 -1.01
CA MET A 1 -12.26 -1.84 -0.35
C MET A 1 -11.17 -0.80 -0.11
N ILE A 2 -10.38 -1.00 0.90
CA ILE A 2 -9.30 -0.09 1.26
C ILE A 2 -7.97 -0.81 1.09
N LEU A 3 -7.05 -0.18 0.38
CA LEU A 3 -5.70 -0.68 0.23
C LEU A 3 -4.81 0.03 1.25
N CYS A 4 -4.12 -0.73 2.07
CA CYS A 4 -3.25 -0.21 3.11
C CYS A 4 -1.81 -0.57 2.81
N LEU A 5 -0.92 0.41 2.88
CA LEU A 5 0.48 0.25 2.57
C LEU A 5 1.32 0.69 3.76
N ASP A 6 2.13 -0.22 4.28
CA ASP A 6 3.03 0.08 5.39
C ASP A 6 4.45 -0.06 4.86
N ILE A 7 5.10 1.07 4.65
CA ILE A 7 6.39 1.13 3.97
C ILE A 7 7.51 1.12 4.97
N GLY A 8 8.22 0.00 5.05
CA GLY A 8 9.37 -0.14 5.92
C GLY A 8 10.67 -0.05 5.15
N ASN A 9 11.77 -0.17 5.88
CA ASN A 9 13.10 -0.11 5.27
C ASN A 9 13.36 -1.28 4.34
N THR A 10 12.85 -2.44 4.70
CA THR A 10 13.14 -3.67 3.97
C THR A 10 11.98 -4.11 3.10
N HIS A 11 10.78 -3.96 3.60
CA HIS A 11 9.58 -4.44 2.91
C HIS A 11 8.46 -3.43 2.98
N ILE A 12 7.59 -3.50 1.98
CA ILE A 12 6.31 -2.82 2.00
C ILE A 12 5.28 -3.88 2.29
N HIS A 13 4.56 -3.72 3.39
CA HIS A 13 3.48 -4.62 3.73
C HIS A 13 2.18 -4.05 3.21
N CYS A 14 1.45 -4.85 2.47
CA CYS A 14 0.23 -4.41 1.81
C CYS A 14 -0.94 -5.24 2.28
N GLY A 15 -2.07 -4.62 2.42
CA GLY A 15 -3.27 -5.33 2.80
C GLY A 15 -4.49 -4.70 2.17
N VAL A 16 -5.47 -5.54 1.86
CA VAL A 16 -6.74 -5.06 1.35
C VAL A 16 -7.81 -5.42 2.35
N PHE A 17 -8.55 -4.40 2.78
CA PHE A 17 -9.63 -4.57 3.73
C PHE A 17 -10.97 -4.35 3.06
N GLU A 18 -11.92 -5.20 3.40
CA GLU A 18 -13.30 -4.97 3.06
C GLU A 18 -14.05 -4.83 4.37
N LYS A 19 -14.50 -3.60 4.66
CA LYS A 19 -15.03 -3.24 5.97
C LYS A 19 -13.94 -3.48 7.01
N GLN A 20 -14.13 -4.39 7.93
CA GLN A 20 -13.13 -4.66 8.96
C GLN A 20 -12.34 -5.93 8.70
N ASN A 21 -12.58 -6.57 7.56
CA ASN A 21 -11.95 -7.84 7.26
C ASN A 21 -10.76 -7.68 6.35
N LEU A 22 -9.63 -8.22 6.77
CA LEU A 22 -8.45 -8.26 5.92
C LEU A 22 -8.63 -9.43 4.96
N ILE A 23 -8.83 -9.11 3.68
CA ILE A 23 -9.14 -10.14 2.70
C ILE A 23 -7.94 -10.53 1.85
N LEU A 24 -6.89 -9.72 1.85
CA LEU A 24 -5.68 -10.03 1.10
C LEU A 24 -4.50 -9.36 1.77
N GLN A 25 -3.40 -10.07 1.87
CA GLN A 25 -2.18 -9.57 2.48
C GLN A 25 -1.00 -10.01 1.63
N PHE A 26 -0.10 -9.08 1.33
CA PHE A 26 1.07 -9.39 0.53
C PHE A 26 2.17 -8.38 0.83
N ARG A 27 3.35 -8.60 0.28
CA ARG A 27 4.46 -7.68 0.53
C ARG A 27 5.42 -7.68 -0.63
N LYS A 28 6.26 -6.65 -0.66
CA LYS A 28 7.26 -6.47 -1.68
C LYS A 28 8.51 -5.91 -1.01
N THR A 29 9.66 -6.31 -1.50
CA THR A 29 10.93 -5.75 -1.04
C THR A 29 10.98 -4.26 -1.39
N THR A 30 11.36 -3.44 -0.43
CA THR A 30 11.55 -2.01 -0.66
C THR A 30 12.83 -1.78 -1.43
N ARG A 31 12.75 -1.01 -2.51
CA ARG A 31 13.93 -0.65 -3.28
C ARG A 31 13.97 0.87 -3.44
N PRO A 32 15.06 1.51 -2.99
CA PRO A 32 15.11 2.97 -3.00
C PRO A 32 14.95 3.60 -4.37
N LEU A 33 15.42 2.92 -5.41
CA LEU A 33 15.38 3.47 -6.76
C LEU A 33 14.26 2.91 -7.61
N ALA A 34 13.33 2.18 -7.01
CA ALA A 34 12.21 1.65 -7.76
C ALA A 34 11.31 2.79 -8.22
N SER A 35 10.85 2.68 -9.45
CA SER A 35 10.00 3.71 -10.05
C SER A 35 8.56 3.58 -9.60
N SER A 36 7.78 4.64 -9.83
CA SER A 36 6.35 4.58 -9.56
C SER A 36 5.69 3.51 -10.42
N ASP A 37 6.18 3.32 -11.64
CA ASP A 37 5.61 2.28 -12.51
C ASP A 37 5.86 0.89 -11.94
N GLU A 38 7.04 0.66 -11.40
CA GLU A 38 7.35 -0.63 -10.81
C GLU A 38 6.40 -0.95 -9.65
N TYR A 39 6.17 0.03 -8.78
CA TYR A 39 5.25 -0.18 -7.67
C TYR A 39 3.81 -0.29 -8.14
N GLY A 40 3.41 0.56 -9.07
CA GLY A 40 2.03 0.57 -9.53
C GLY A 40 1.65 -0.71 -10.25
N LEU A 41 2.52 -1.18 -11.12
CA LEU A 41 2.24 -2.42 -11.84
C LEU A 41 2.23 -3.62 -10.91
N PHE A 42 3.12 -3.61 -9.91
CA PHE A 42 3.11 -4.67 -8.91
C PHE A 42 1.77 -4.71 -8.17
N LEU A 43 1.32 -3.56 -7.68
CA LEU A 43 0.08 -3.51 -6.92
C LEU A 43 -1.11 -3.96 -7.78
N LYS A 44 -1.19 -3.43 -9.00
CA LYS A 44 -2.26 -3.84 -9.90
C LYS A 44 -2.22 -5.34 -10.19
N GLY A 45 -1.02 -5.85 -10.42
CA GLY A 45 -0.87 -7.25 -10.76
C GLY A 45 -1.32 -8.17 -9.64
N VAL A 46 -0.92 -7.85 -8.41
CA VAL A 46 -1.31 -8.70 -7.27
C VAL A 46 -2.82 -8.65 -7.07
N LEU A 47 -3.41 -7.47 -7.16
CA LEU A 47 -4.85 -7.36 -7.00
C LEU A 47 -5.58 -8.16 -8.07
N ASN A 48 -5.17 -8.01 -9.32
CA ASN A 48 -5.79 -8.74 -10.42
C ASN A 48 -5.67 -10.25 -10.25
N GLU A 49 -4.48 -10.72 -9.86
CA GLU A 49 -4.27 -12.14 -9.67
C GLU A 49 -5.14 -12.71 -8.56
N ASN A 50 -5.57 -11.87 -7.66
CA ASN A 50 -6.40 -12.31 -6.55
C ASN A 50 -7.87 -11.92 -6.73
N GLY A 51 -8.25 -11.61 -7.96
CA GLY A 51 -9.64 -11.38 -8.29
C GLY A 51 -10.20 -10.05 -7.81
N ILE A 52 -9.34 -9.09 -7.49
CA ILE A 52 -9.78 -7.79 -7.02
C ILE A 52 -9.57 -6.77 -8.13
N SER A 53 -10.66 -6.24 -8.64
CA SER A 53 -10.62 -5.20 -9.64
C SER A 53 -10.16 -3.89 -9.00
N ILE A 54 -9.35 -3.12 -9.73
CA ILE A 54 -8.86 -1.84 -9.23
C ILE A 54 -9.98 -0.92 -8.82
N GLU A 55 -11.07 -0.95 -9.55
CA GLU A 55 -12.22 -0.08 -9.26
C GLU A 55 -12.83 -0.33 -7.90
N LYS A 56 -12.57 -1.50 -7.32
CA LYS A 56 -13.08 -1.80 -5.99
C LYS A 56 -12.29 -1.12 -4.89
N ILE A 57 -11.10 -0.64 -5.21
CA ILE A 57 -10.32 0.11 -4.23
C ILE A 57 -10.83 1.54 -4.23
N THR A 58 -11.42 1.94 -3.12
CA THR A 58 -12.01 3.26 -2.99
C THR A 58 -11.18 4.20 -2.15
N ARG A 59 -10.17 3.68 -1.46
CA ARG A 59 -9.31 4.48 -0.61
C ARG A 59 -7.98 3.78 -0.44
N ILE A 60 -6.92 4.57 -0.36
CA ILE A 60 -5.58 4.05 -0.10
C ILE A 60 -5.03 4.79 1.11
N SER A 61 -4.52 4.04 2.08
CA SER A 61 -3.85 4.61 3.25
C SER A 61 -2.42 4.15 3.25
N MET A 62 -1.53 5.04 3.66
CA MET A 62 -0.11 4.78 3.56
C MET A 62 0.60 5.32 4.80
N CYS A 63 1.53 4.53 5.36
CA CYS A 63 2.40 5.05 6.40
C CYS A 63 3.82 4.58 6.10
N SER A 64 4.80 5.38 6.49
CA SER A 64 6.17 5.11 6.07
C SER A 64 7.19 5.61 7.07
N VAL A 65 8.29 4.85 7.18
CA VAL A 65 9.51 5.29 7.85
C VAL A 65 10.61 5.58 6.83
N VAL A 66 10.31 5.46 5.52
CA VAL A 66 11.33 5.58 4.48
C VAL A 66 10.92 6.70 3.52
N PRO A 67 11.43 7.93 3.73
CA PRO A 67 10.98 9.06 2.91
C PRO A 67 11.19 8.87 1.41
N ASP A 68 12.29 8.26 1.02
CA ASP A 68 12.60 8.11 -0.40
C ASP A 68 11.60 7.25 -1.15
N SER A 69 11.08 6.24 -0.48
CA SER A 69 10.10 5.34 -1.13
C SER A 69 8.72 5.94 -1.18
N VAL A 70 8.42 6.86 -0.28
CA VAL A 70 7.08 7.46 -0.21
C VAL A 70 6.72 8.14 -1.51
N TYR A 71 7.65 8.89 -2.09
CA TYR A 71 7.35 9.64 -3.29
C TYR A 71 6.94 8.74 -4.44
N SER A 72 7.71 7.68 -4.68
CA SER A 72 7.43 6.75 -5.78
C SER A 72 6.11 6.01 -5.57
N ILE A 73 5.86 5.60 -4.34
CA ILE A 73 4.64 4.87 -4.05
C ILE A 73 3.42 5.78 -4.12
N ARG A 74 3.55 7.01 -3.63
CA ARG A 74 2.47 7.98 -3.74
C ARG A 74 2.14 8.25 -5.20
N SER A 75 3.18 8.43 -6.01
CA SER A 75 2.99 8.65 -7.45
C SER A 75 2.33 7.46 -8.12
N ALA A 76 2.70 6.25 -7.69
CA ALA A 76 2.08 5.04 -8.22
C ALA A 76 0.58 5.00 -7.92
N CYS A 77 0.19 5.39 -6.71
CA CYS A 77 -1.22 5.41 -6.35
C CYS A 77 -1.99 6.39 -7.20
N ILE A 78 -1.42 7.56 -7.43
CA ILE A 78 -2.08 8.58 -8.25
C ILE A 78 -2.17 8.11 -9.70
N LYS A 79 -1.09 7.59 -10.23
CA LYS A 79 -1.03 7.23 -11.64
C LYS A 79 -1.86 5.99 -11.97
N TYR A 80 -1.80 4.98 -11.14
CA TYR A 80 -2.43 3.69 -11.46
C TYR A 80 -3.79 3.49 -10.84
N PHE A 81 -4.08 4.19 -9.74
CA PHE A 81 -5.37 4.06 -9.07
C PHE A 81 -6.21 5.31 -9.13
N GLY A 82 -5.61 6.42 -9.58
CA GLY A 82 -6.34 7.68 -9.66
C GLY A 82 -6.67 8.27 -8.30
N MET A 83 -5.91 7.93 -7.27
CA MET A 83 -6.19 8.36 -5.91
C MET A 83 -4.96 8.91 -5.25
N ILE A 84 -5.15 9.97 -4.45
CA ILE A 84 -4.10 10.47 -3.58
C ILE A 84 -4.20 9.69 -2.28
N PRO A 85 -3.16 8.95 -1.89
CA PRO A 85 -3.25 8.15 -0.66
C PRO A 85 -3.28 9.04 0.57
N PHE A 86 -4.03 8.59 1.58
CA PHE A 86 -4.01 9.23 2.87
C PHE A 86 -2.73 8.81 3.59
N GLN A 87 -1.92 9.78 3.97
CA GLN A 87 -0.62 9.52 4.58
C GLN A 87 -0.68 9.67 6.07
N LEU A 88 -0.26 8.61 6.78
CA LEU A 88 -0.19 8.62 8.23
C LEU A 88 1.25 8.87 8.63
N GLN A 89 1.44 9.66 9.68
CA GLN A 89 2.79 9.96 10.14
C GLN A 89 3.34 8.84 10.98
N VAL A 90 4.64 8.61 10.79
CA VAL A 90 5.36 7.64 11.57
C VAL A 90 5.39 8.10 13.02
N GLY A 91 5.27 7.15 13.93
CA GLY A 91 5.32 7.43 15.35
C GLY A 91 3.98 7.66 15.97
N LYS A 92 2.97 7.95 15.18
CA LYS A 92 1.63 8.08 15.72
C LYS A 92 1.00 6.71 15.82
N LYS A 93 0.22 6.52 16.84
CA LYS A 93 -0.47 5.27 17.00
C LYS A 93 -1.61 5.22 16.02
N THR A 94 -1.66 4.17 15.25
CA THR A 94 -2.71 4.00 14.27
C THR A 94 -3.25 2.59 14.37
N GLY A 95 -4.53 2.45 14.18
CA GLY A 95 -5.12 1.14 14.10
C GLY A 95 -4.66 0.39 12.88
N LEU A 96 -4.29 1.12 11.85
CA LEU A 96 -3.85 0.53 10.61
C LEU A 96 -2.64 -0.36 10.80
N LYS A 97 -1.62 0.17 11.46
CA LYS A 97 -0.41 -0.59 11.68
C LYS A 97 -0.64 -1.85 12.50
N ILE A 98 -1.43 -1.70 13.50
CA ILE A 98 -1.69 -2.80 14.40
C ILE A 98 -2.37 -3.96 13.70
N LYS A 99 -3.22 -3.64 12.76
CA LYS A 99 -4.00 -4.67 12.09
C LYS A 99 -3.16 -5.56 11.20
N TYR A 100 -2.01 -5.09 10.89
CA TYR A 100 -1.17 -5.93 10.11
C TYR A 100 -0.46 -6.97 10.88
N LYS A 101 -0.20 -6.83 11.93
CA LYS A 101 0.50 -7.66 12.65
C LYS A 101 0.94 -8.82 12.36
N ASN A 102 1.23 -9.19 12.34
CA ASN A 102 1.56 -10.13 12.15
C ASN A 102 2.17 -10.41 11.78
N PRO A 103 2.42 -10.45 11.86
CA PRO A 103 3.08 -10.72 11.55
C PRO A 103 3.77 -10.91 11.37
#